data_0c71fb8aea51d547c32deb12c79af3dc
#
_entry.id   0c71fb8aea51d547c32deb12c79af3dc
#
_cell.length_a   1.000
_cell.length_b   1.000
_cell.length_c   1.000
_cell.angle_alpha   90.00
_cell.angle_beta   90.00
_cell.angle_gamma   90.00
#
_symmetry.space_group_name_H-M   'P 1'
#
loop_
_entity.id
_entity.type
_entity.pdbx_description
1 polymer ?
#
loop_
_entity_poly.entity_id
_entity_poly.type
_entity_poly.pdbx_seq_one_letter_code
_entity_poly.pdbx_strand_id
1 'polypeptide(L)'
;MKVCILSGSARKNNNTLRVSKALSKQFSESVIVDYQEYDLPNFNQGGVPKNNQTEFQAKLIDSIEKSDLLFVVTPEYNWFPTAEIINTIHQLAQNDYAHIFDQKVIATVGVSAGKGGRMPAVQLITVLNKIISYFNLESITSSNTFEVQEVTKCIDSNGVLLDNERFNKG
;
A
#
# COMPACT_ATOMS: atom_id res chain seq x y z
N MET A 1 -1.69 -9.11 -16.09
CA MET A 1 -1.80 -8.97 -14.61
C MET A 1 -1.70 -7.49 -14.29
N LYS A 2 -2.77 -6.92 -13.76
CA LYS A 2 -2.86 -5.52 -13.39
C LYS A 2 -2.40 -5.34 -11.94
N VAL A 3 -1.54 -4.36 -11.72
CA VAL A 3 -0.93 -4.12 -10.41
C VAL A 3 -1.32 -2.76 -9.87
N CYS A 4 -1.85 -2.72 -8.65
CA CYS A 4 -2.06 -1.50 -7.89
C CYS A 4 -1.00 -1.39 -6.79
N ILE A 5 -0.39 -0.22 -6.66
CA ILE A 5 0.63 0.05 -5.64
C ILE A 5 0.18 1.26 -4.82
N LEU A 6 -0.20 1.04 -3.57
CA LEU A 6 -0.52 2.12 -2.65
C LEU A 6 0.78 2.65 -2.03
N SER A 7 1.17 3.87 -2.37
CA SER A 7 2.31 4.57 -1.78
C SER A 7 1.88 5.31 -0.52
N GLY A 8 1.81 4.60 0.59
CA GLY A 8 1.04 4.93 1.79
C GLY A 8 1.64 6.00 2.71
N SER A 9 2.26 7.05 2.18
CA SER A 9 2.74 8.18 2.97
C SER A 9 2.26 9.51 2.40
N ALA A 10 1.54 10.30 3.21
CA ALA A 10 1.11 11.65 2.84
C ALA A 10 2.24 12.70 2.87
N ARG A 11 3.44 12.34 3.32
CA ARG A 11 4.59 13.24 3.32
C ARG A 11 5.09 13.51 1.90
N LYS A 12 5.43 14.76 1.61
CA LYS A 12 6.10 15.10 0.34
C LYS A 12 7.50 14.46 0.27
N ASN A 13 7.89 14.03 -0.93
CA ASN A 13 9.21 13.41 -1.19
C ASN A 13 9.50 12.20 -0.27
N ASN A 14 8.50 11.38 -0.04
CA ASN A 14 8.59 10.27 0.90
C ASN A 14 9.31 9.04 0.31
N ASN A 15 9.76 8.17 1.20
CA ASN A 15 10.48 6.96 0.85
C ASN A 15 9.57 5.85 0.28
N THR A 16 8.28 5.84 0.62
CA THR A 16 7.35 4.86 0.04
C THR A 16 7.14 5.08 -1.45
N LEU A 17 7.06 6.33 -1.90
CA LEU A 17 6.97 6.65 -3.32
C LEU A 17 8.20 6.18 -4.10
N ARG A 18 9.39 6.28 -3.49
CA ARG A 18 10.65 5.77 -4.05
C ARG A 18 10.57 4.25 -4.29
N VAL A 19 10.12 3.50 -3.29
CA VAL A 19 9.91 2.05 -3.38
C VAL A 19 8.79 1.70 -4.36
N SER A 20 7.69 2.43 -4.32
CA SER A 20 6.55 2.22 -5.24
C SER A 20 6.95 2.41 -6.70
N LYS A 21 7.80 3.39 -7.01
CA LYS A 21 8.38 3.57 -8.35
C LYS A 21 9.28 2.41 -8.76
N ALA A 22 10.09 1.88 -7.83
CA ALA A 22 10.95 0.73 -8.11
C ALA A 22 10.12 -0.54 -8.40
N LEU A 23 9.08 -0.78 -7.60
CA LEU A 23 8.13 -1.87 -7.83
C LEU A 23 7.41 -1.72 -9.16
N SER A 24 6.88 -0.53 -9.46
CA SER A 24 6.15 -0.26 -10.70
C SER A 24 6.95 -0.64 -11.96
N LYS A 25 8.26 -0.44 -11.95
CA LYS A 25 9.16 -0.79 -13.06
C LYS A 25 9.29 -2.30 -13.32
N GLN A 26 8.87 -3.14 -12.38
CA GLN A 26 8.92 -4.60 -12.54
C GLN A 26 7.69 -5.15 -13.28
N PHE A 27 6.69 -4.33 -13.53
CA PHE A 27 5.42 -4.75 -14.13
C PHE A 27 5.09 -3.91 -15.36
N SER A 28 4.63 -4.56 -16.41
CA SER A 28 4.21 -3.88 -17.65
C SER A 28 2.93 -3.04 -17.48
N GLU A 29 2.09 -3.39 -16.50
CA GLU A 29 0.81 -2.75 -16.24
C GLU A 29 0.67 -2.51 -14.73
N SER A 30 1.03 -1.32 -14.29
CA SER A 30 0.95 -0.93 -12.89
C SER A 30 0.47 0.51 -12.72
N VAL A 31 -0.29 0.75 -11.63
CA VAL A 31 -0.75 2.07 -11.22
C VAL A 31 -0.25 2.36 -9.80
N ILE A 32 0.36 3.52 -9.61
CA ILE A 32 0.72 4.02 -8.28
C ILE A 32 -0.38 4.99 -7.81
N VAL A 33 -0.96 4.69 -6.65
CA VAL A 33 -1.81 5.63 -5.91
C VAL A 33 -0.93 6.32 -4.87
N ASP A 34 -0.64 7.59 -5.12
CA ASP A 34 0.28 8.37 -4.29
C ASP A 34 -0.48 9.10 -3.17
N TYR A 35 -0.20 8.72 -1.94
CA TYR A 35 -0.85 9.30 -0.75
C TYR A 35 -0.37 10.73 -0.41
N GLN A 36 0.53 11.32 -1.19
CA GLN A 36 0.77 12.77 -1.08
C GLN A 36 -0.49 13.59 -1.40
N GLU A 37 -1.43 12.99 -2.14
CA GLU A 37 -2.73 13.58 -2.53
C GLU A 37 -3.89 13.03 -1.69
N TYR A 38 -3.58 12.39 -0.56
CA TYR A 38 -4.56 11.76 0.33
C TYR A 38 -5.61 12.74 0.84
N ASP A 39 -6.89 12.42 0.62
CA ASP A 39 -8.03 13.24 1.01
C ASP A 39 -9.25 12.45 1.49
N LEU A 40 -9.06 11.19 1.93
CA LEU A 40 -10.16 10.47 2.54
C LEU A 40 -10.62 11.17 3.83
N PRO A 41 -11.94 11.23 4.10
CA PRO A 41 -12.42 11.72 5.38
C PRO A 41 -11.88 10.85 6.51
N ASN A 42 -11.65 11.43 7.68
CA ASN A 42 -11.35 10.62 8.86
C ASN A 42 -12.55 9.72 9.19
N PHE A 43 -12.29 8.55 9.74
CA PHE A 43 -13.32 7.54 9.98
C PHE A 43 -14.53 8.05 10.77
N ASN A 44 -14.33 9.01 11.68
CA ASN A 44 -15.39 9.65 12.46
C ASN A 44 -16.09 10.84 11.78
N GLN A 45 -15.69 11.18 10.56
CA GLN A 45 -16.23 12.32 9.79
C GLN A 45 -17.13 11.88 8.62
N GLY A 46 -17.50 10.63 8.57
CA GLY A 46 -18.31 10.03 7.53
C GLY A 46 -17.54 9.06 6.64
N GLY A 47 -18.22 8.48 5.67
CA GLY A 47 -17.65 7.51 4.72
C GLY A 47 -17.25 8.17 3.39
N VAL A 48 -16.48 7.44 2.61
CA VAL A 48 -16.21 7.83 1.21
C VAL A 48 -17.52 7.76 0.43
N PRO A 49 -17.93 8.84 -0.26
CA PRO A 49 -19.19 8.86 -0.99
C PRO A 49 -19.13 7.93 -2.21
N LYS A 50 -20.28 7.31 -2.57
CA LYS A 50 -20.40 6.53 -3.82
C LYS A 50 -20.42 7.43 -5.06
N ASN A 51 -21.01 8.63 -4.92
CA ASN A 51 -21.09 9.64 -5.96
C ASN A 51 -20.29 10.87 -5.52
N ASN A 52 -19.81 11.65 -6.47
CA ASN A 52 -19.02 12.87 -6.22
C ASN A 52 -17.71 12.60 -5.45
N GLN A 53 -17.04 11.50 -5.78
CA GLN A 53 -15.70 11.22 -5.29
C GLN A 53 -14.70 12.27 -5.79
N THR A 54 -13.70 12.59 -4.99
CA THR A 54 -12.55 13.36 -5.44
C THR A 54 -11.72 12.55 -6.45
N GLU A 55 -10.82 13.20 -7.14
CA GLU A 55 -9.91 12.52 -8.07
C GLU A 55 -9.08 11.43 -7.38
N PHE A 56 -8.56 11.72 -6.17
CA PHE A 56 -7.81 10.74 -5.38
C PHE A 56 -8.69 9.55 -4.97
N GLN A 57 -9.89 9.81 -4.45
CA GLN A 57 -10.82 8.76 -4.01
C GLN A 57 -11.23 7.84 -5.17
N ALA A 58 -11.60 8.42 -6.30
CA ALA A 58 -11.97 7.65 -7.48
C ALA A 58 -10.79 6.82 -8.00
N LYS A 59 -9.60 7.40 -8.11
CA LYS A 59 -8.39 6.70 -8.51
C LYS A 59 -8.04 5.57 -7.56
N LEU A 60 -8.12 5.79 -6.25
CA LEU A 60 -7.83 4.78 -5.23
C LEU A 60 -8.74 3.56 -5.38
N ILE A 61 -10.06 3.79 -5.40
CA ILE A 61 -11.06 2.73 -5.49
C ILE A 61 -10.92 1.97 -6.81
N ASP A 62 -10.91 2.68 -7.93
CA ASP A 62 -10.81 2.08 -9.27
C ASP A 62 -9.52 1.27 -9.45
N SER A 63 -8.39 1.77 -8.94
CA SER A 63 -7.11 1.07 -9.03
C SER A 63 -7.06 -0.21 -8.20
N ILE A 64 -7.64 -0.20 -7.00
CA ILE A 64 -7.74 -1.40 -6.17
C ILE A 64 -8.68 -2.40 -6.84
N GLU A 65 -9.88 -1.98 -7.22
CA GLU A 65 -10.92 -2.85 -7.80
C GLU A 65 -10.42 -3.58 -9.06
N LYS A 66 -9.74 -2.88 -9.96
CA LYS A 66 -9.25 -3.43 -11.23
C LYS A 66 -7.97 -4.24 -11.13
N SER A 67 -7.31 -4.28 -9.98
CA SER A 67 -6.03 -4.97 -9.83
C SER A 67 -6.19 -6.45 -9.52
N ASP A 68 -5.25 -7.25 -10.06
CA ASP A 68 -5.05 -8.66 -9.68
C ASP A 68 -4.08 -8.78 -8.50
N LEU A 69 -3.14 -7.83 -8.40
CA LEU A 69 -2.11 -7.75 -7.36
C LEU A 69 -2.11 -6.36 -6.73
N LEU A 70 -2.28 -6.32 -5.42
CA LEU A 70 -2.27 -5.10 -4.62
C LEU A 70 -1.03 -5.07 -3.72
N PHE A 71 -0.14 -4.08 -3.94
CA PHE A 71 0.92 -3.76 -2.99
C PHE A 71 0.46 -2.65 -2.04
N VAL A 72 0.57 -2.90 -0.74
CA VAL A 72 0.40 -1.88 0.30
C VAL A 72 1.78 -1.52 0.84
N VAL A 73 2.32 -0.40 0.33
CA VAL A 73 3.65 0.10 0.71
C VAL A 73 3.48 1.14 1.81
N THR A 74 3.96 0.82 3.01
CA THR A 74 3.84 1.69 4.18
C THR A 74 5.20 2.07 4.75
N PRO A 75 5.43 3.32 5.15
CA PRO A 75 6.59 3.64 5.96
C PRO A 75 6.39 3.11 7.37
N GLU A 76 7.48 2.92 8.09
CA GLU A 76 7.45 2.65 9.52
C GLU A 76 7.52 3.94 10.31
N TYR A 77 6.45 4.26 11.02
CA TYR A 77 6.42 5.35 11.99
C TYR A 77 6.18 4.78 13.39
N ASN A 78 7.21 4.76 14.22
CA ASN A 78 7.17 4.16 15.57
C ASN A 78 6.60 2.73 15.55
N TRP A 79 7.10 1.89 14.64
CA TRP A 79 6.72 0.48 14.44
C TRP A 79 5.30 0.24 13.89
N PHE A 80 4.58 1.30 13.50
CA PHE A 80 3.22 1.19 12.97
C PHE A 80 3.15 1.63 11.50
N PRO A 81 2.13 1.14 10.74
CA PRO A 81 1.77 1.72 9.45
C PRO A 81 1.24 3.15 9.65
N THR A 82 1.17 3.91 8.58
CA THR A 82 0.64 5.27 8.61
C THR A 82 -0.84 5.31 8.98
N ALA A 83 -1.26 6.41 9.60
CA ALA A 83 -2.66 6.67 9.91
C ALA A 83 -3.52 6.66 8.64
N GLU A 84 -2.99 7.18 7.53
CA GLU A 84 -3.67 7.23 6.24
C GLU A 84 -3.96 5.84 5.68
N ILE A 85 -3.01 4.89 5.76
CA ILE A 85 -3.25 3.49 5.35
C ILE A 85 -4.31 2.86 6.23
N ILE A 86 -4.22 3.02 7.55
CA ILE A 86 -5.22 2.48 8.48
C ILE A 86 -6.59 3.10 8.22
N ASN A 87 -6.65 4.42 8.03
CA ASN A 87 -7.91 5.10 7.70
C ASN A 87 -8.48 4.63 6.35
N THR A 88 -7.62 4.40 5.34
CA THR A 88 -8.05 3.81 4.06
C THR A 88 -8.73 2.45 4.27
N ILE A 89 -8.11 1.59 5.07
CA ILE A 89 -8.69 0.28 5.42
C ILE A 89 -10.03 0.45 6.14
N HIS A 90 -10.10 1.36 7.13
CA HIS A 90 -11.35 1.62 7.84
C HIS A 90 -12.46 2.17 6.95
N GLN A 91 -12.12 3.02 5.99
CA GLN A 91 -13.08 3.61 5.06
C GLN A 91 -13.56 2.61 3.99
N LEU A 92 -12.67 1.78 3.47
CA LEU A 92 -12.98 0.92 2.32
C LEU A 92 -13.31 -0.53 2.71
N ALA A 93 -12.86 -1.03 3.87
CA ALA A 93 -13.26 -2.35 4.36
C ALA A 93 -14.62 -2.30 5.08
N GLN A 94 -15.62 -1.76 4.41
CA GLN A 94 -17.02 -1.68 4.84
C GLN A 94 -17.93 -2.24 3.76
N ASN A 95 -19.19 -2.48 4.10
CA ASN A 95 -20.19 -3.13 3.24
C ASN A 95 -20.25 -2.55 1.80
N ASP A 96 -20.03 -1.24 1.65
CA ASP A 96 -20.14 -0.59 0.35
C ASP A 96 -18.93 -0.81 -0.56
N TYR A 97 -17.73 -1.00 0.02
CA TYR A 97 -16.46 -1.07 -0.72
C TYR A 97 -15.64 -2.33 -0.46
N ALA A 98 -16.03 -3.19 0.50
CA ALA A 98 -15.22 -4.37 0.84
C ALA A 98 -14.94 -5.28 -0.38
N HIS A 99 -15.86 -5.31 -1.36
CA HIS A 99 -15.72 -6.07 -2.60
C HIS A 99 -14.49 -5.70 -3.44
N ILE A 100 -13.98 -4.46 -3.34
CA ILE A 100 -12.77 -4.06 -4.11
C ILE A 100 -11.52 -4.82 -3.69
N PHE A 101 -11.53 -5.42 -2.49
CA PHE A 101 -10.44 -6.26 -2.00
C PHE A 101 -10.59 -7.73 -2.40
N ASP A 102 -11.61 -8.09 -3.17
CA ASP A 102 -11.85 -9.48 -3.57
C ASP A 102 -11.00 -9.94 -4.76
N GLN A 103 -10.80 -11.24 -4.89
CA GLN A 103 -10.13 -11.91 -6.01
C GLN A 103 -8.73 -11.37 -6.35
N LYS A 104 -7.90 -11.12 -5.35
CA LYS A 104 -6.54 -10.62 -5.56
C LYS A 104 -5.51 -11.18 -4.60
N VAL A 105 -4.27 -11.06 -4.99
CA VAL A 105 -3.13 -11.25 -4.11
C VAL A 105 -2.78 -9.91 -3.48
N ILE A 106 -2.61 -9.87 -2.15
CA ILE A 106 -2.25 -8.64 -1.44
C ILE A 106 -0.89 -8.83 -0.79
N ALA A 107 0.07 -7.98 -1.14
CA ALA A 107 1.41 -7.99 -0.58
C ALA A 107 1.67 -6.70 0.21
N THR A 108 2.32 -6.83 1.35
CA THR A 108 2.68 -5.69 2.21
C THR A 108 4.17 -5.42 2.16
N VAL A 109 4.53 -4.16 2.05
CA VAL A 109 5.92 -3.70 1.98
C VAL A 109 6.16 -2.64 3.05
N GLY A 110 7.05 -2.92 3.96
CA GLY A 110 7.46 -1.96 4.99
C GLY A 110 8.73 -1.21 4.59
N VAL A 111 8.73 0.10 4.74
CA VAL A 111 9.83 0.97 4.32
C VAL A 111 10.39 1.74 5.51
N SER A 112 11.70 1.65 5.70
CA SER A 112 12.39 2.38 6.76
C SER A 112 13.61 3.15 6.23
N ALA A 113 13.81 4.36 6.78
CA ALA A 113 15.06 5.10 6.58
C ALA A 113 16.24 4.51 7.36
N GLY A 114 15.93 3.75 8.42
CA GLY A 114 16.88 3.02 9.26
C GLY A 114 16.71 1.50 9.13
N LYS A 115 16.92 0.81 10.24
CA LYS A 115 16.79 -0.65 10.35
C LYS A 115 15.41 -1.02 10.89
N GLY A 116 14.42 -1.12 10.02
CA GLY A 116 13.03 -1.41 10.39
C GLY A 116 12.19 -1.75 9.16
N GLY A 117 10.89 -1.55 9.24
CA GLY A 117 9.92 -1.80 8.16
C GLY A 117 9.10 -3.08 8.36
N ARG A 118 9.61 -4.06 9.11
CA ARG A 118 8.93 -5.35 9.25
C ARG A 118 7.61 -5.27 10.00
N MET A 119 7.60 -4.55 11.14
CA MET A 119 6.43 -4.54 12.01
C MET A 119 5.17 -3.98 11.34
N PRO A 120 5.19 -2.83 10.66
CA PRO A 120 3.99 -2.32 9.98
C PRO A 120 3.52 -3.26 8.86
N ALA A 121 4.42 -3.93 8.14
CA ALA A 121 4.05 -4.90 7.11
C ALA A 121 3.32 -6.12 7.71
N VAL A 122 3.81 -6.68 8.82
CA VAL A 122 3.17 -7.80 9.53
C VAL A 122 1.81 -7.40 10.10
N GLN A 123 1.70 -6.21 10.69
CA GLN A 123 0.42 -5.70 11.20
C GLN A 123 -0.62 -5.57 10.09
N LEU A 124 -0.24 -5.06 8.93
CA LEU A 124 -1.12 -4.94 7.77
C LEU A 124 -1.59 -6.32 7.26
N ILE A 125 -0.72 -7.33 7.18
CA ILE A 125 -1.13 -8.69 6.85
C ILE A 125 -2.20 -9.20 7.82
N THR A 126 -2.03 -8.99 9.11
CA THR A 126 -2.98 -9.41 10.13
C THR A 126 -4.35 -8.76 9.93
N VAL A 127 -4.38 -7.46 9.68
CA VAL A 127 -5.62 -6.70 9.45
C VAL A 127 -6.29 -7.14 8.15
N LEU A 128 -5.53 -7.26 7.06
CA LEU A 128 -6.04 -7.64 5.74
C LEU A 128 -6.60 -9.07 5.74
N ASN A 129 -5.92 -10.02 6.38
CA ASN A 129 -6.45 -11.38 6.55
C ASN A 129 -7.78 -11.39 7.33
N LYS A 130 -7.92 -10.51 8.34
CA LYS A 130 -9.17 -10.39 9.08
C LYS A 130 -10.31 -9.86 8.19
N ILE A 131 -10.03 -8.88 7.33
CA ILE A 131 -10.99 -8.35 6.35
C ILE A 131 -11.42 -9.44 5.37
N ILE A 132 -10.45 -10.12 4.77
CA ILE A 132 -10.70 -11.23 3.83
C ILE A 132 -11.63 -12.28 4.48
N SER A 133 -11.30 -12.71 5.68
CA SER A 133 -12.10 -13.69 6.42
C SER A 133 -13.49 -13.17 6.80
N TYR A 134 -13.59 -11.90 7.24
CA TYR A 134 -14.86 -11.33 7.71
C TYR A 134 -15.89 -11.17 6.58
N PHE A 135 -15.42 -10.75 5.39
CA PHE A 135 -16.28 -10.55 4.23
C PHE A 135 -16.34 -11.77 3.29
N ASN A 136 -15.71 -12.90 3.65
CA ASN A 136 -15.61 -14.12 2.83
C ASN A 136 -15.09 -13.84 1.42
N LEU A 137 -14.01 -13.06 1.32
CA LEU A 137 -13.37 -12.72 0.05
C LEU A 137 -12.49 -13.87 -0.43
N GLU A 138 -12.37 -14.04 -1.75
CA GLU A 138 -11.50 -15.03 -2.40
C GLU A 138 -10.06 -14.50 -2.62
N SER A 139 -9.62 -13.64 -1.76
CA SER A 139 -8.28 -13.04 -1.79
C SER A 139 -7.34 -13.71 -0.83
N ILE A 140 -6.05 -13.55 -1.09
CA ILE A 140 -5.00 -14.04 -0.19
C ILE A 140 -3.99 -12.92 0.09
N THR A 141 -3.43 -12.91 1.28
CA THR A 141 -2.22 -12.11 1.54
C THR A 141 -0.98 -12.94 1.24
N SER A 142 0.08 -12.29 0.78
CA SER A 142 1.40 -12.93 0.67
C SER A 142 1.84 -13.44 2.05
N SER A 143 2.35 -14.67 2.10
CA SER A 143 2.92 -15.24 3.33
C SER A 143 4.20 -14.53 3.78
N ASN A 144 4.90 -13.90 2.84
CA ASN A 144 6.13 -13.16 3.09
C ASN A 144 5.86 -11.65 3.11
N THR A 145 6.45 -10.97 4.08
CA THR A 145 6.57 -9.51 4.08
C THR A 145 7.86 -9.11 3.38
N PHE A 146 7.81 -8.02 2.66
CA PHE A 146 9.02 -7.40 2.13
C PHE A 146 9.35 -6.14 2.93
N GLU A 147 10.60 -6.00 3.35
CA GLU A 147 11.07 -4.85 4.11
C GLU A 147 12.26 -4.18 3.42
N VAL A 148 12.14 -2.87 3.18
CA VAL A 148 13.21 -2.06 2.61
C VAL A 148 13.81 -1.20 3.72
N GLN A 149 14.95 -1.69 4.26
CA GLN A 149 15.73 -0.98 5.27
C GLN A 149 16.72 -0.02 4.61
N GLU A 150 17.06 1.05 5.30
CA GLU A 150 18.04 2.05 4.81
C GLU A 150 17.77 2.46 3.34
N VAL A 151 16.48 2.65 3.03
CA VAL A 151 15.96 2.76 1.67
C VAL A 151 16.72 3.71 0.75
N THR A 152 17.26 4.80 1.27
CA THR A 152 18.05 5.78 0.50
C THR A 152 19.40 5.25 0.03
N LYS A 153 19.88 4.17 0.63
CA LYS A 153 21.09 3.44 0.19
C LYS A 153 20.77 2.34 -0.83
N CYS A 154 19.50 1.99 -1.01
CA CYS A 154 19.05 0.90 -1.88
C CYS A 154 18.40 1.39 -3.15
N ILE A 155 17.66 2.51 -3.08
CA ILE A 155 16.81 2.99 -4.16
C ILE A 155 16.93 4.52 -4.24
N ASP A 156 17.13 5.09 -5.42
CA ASP A 156 17.14 6.54 -5.63
C ASP A 156 15.73 7.16 -5.65
N SER A 157 15.61 8.48 -5.76
CA SER A 157 14.32 9.19 -5.78
C SER A 157 13.43 8.86 -6.99
N ASN A 158 14.02 8.31 -8.04
CA ASN A 158 13.32 7.91 -9.26
C ASN A 158 12.95 6.41 -9.27
N GLY A 159 13.25 5.69 -8.17
CA GLY A 159 12.99 4.26 -8.07
C GLY A 159 13.99 3.42 -8.88
N VAL A 160 15.22 3.90 -9.04
CA VAL A 160 16.32 3.12 -9.62
C VAL A 160 17.04 2.41 -8.48
N LEU A 161 17.25 1.10 -8.66
CA LEU A 161 18.01 0.31 -7.69
C LEU A 161 19.48 0.76 -7.71
N LEU A 162 20.01 1.03 -6.52
CA LEU A 162 21.43 1.33 -6.33
C LEU A 162 22.17 0.01 -6.12
N ASP A 163 23.46 0.01 -6.42
CA ASP A 163 24.31 -1.17 -6.19
C ASP A 163 24.48 -1.38 -4.68
N ASN A 164 23.69 -2.29 -4.15
CA ASN A 164 23.65 -2.66 -2.75
C ASN A 164 23.53 -4.19 -2.64
N GLU A 165 24.66 -4.86 -2.41
CA GLU A 165 24.73 -6.34 -2.36
C GLU A 165 23.72 -6.96 -1.38
N ARG A 166 23.48 -6.29 -0.27
CA ARG A 166 22.52 -6.80 0.75
C ARG A 166 21.08 -6.76 0.25
N PHE A 167 20.71 -5.71 -0.46
CA PHE A 167 19.38 -5.54 -1.01
C PHE A 167 19.13 -6.44 -2.24
N ASN A 168 20.15 -6.60 -3.07
CA ASN A 168 20.05 -7.40 -4.29
C ASN A 168 20.03 -8.93 -4.04
N LYS A 169 20.30 -9.37 -2.82
CA LYS A 169 20.27 -10.80 -2.41
C LYS A 169 18.94 -11.20 -1.74
N GLY A 170 18.04 -10.28 -1.49
CA GLY A 170 16.71 -10.51 -0.90
C GLY A 170 15.64 -10.52 -1.95
#